data_b49b345ba3375efe7102990d2c6de5d5
#
_entry.id   b49b345ba3375efe7102990d2c6de5d5
#
_cell.length_a   1.000
_cell.length_b   1.000
_cell.length_c   1.000
_cell.angle_alpha   90.00
_cell.angle_beta   90.00
_cell.angle_gamma   90.00
#
_symmetry.space_group_name_H-M   'P 1'
#
loop_
_entity.id
_entity.type
_entity.pdbx_description
1 polymer ?
#
loop_
_entity_poly.entity_id
_entity_poly.type
_entity_poly.pdbx_seq_one_letter_code
_entity_poly.pdbx_strand_id
1 'polypeptide(L)'
;MCIRDRYFNWGNDLLPKKDGTPYNTEKGAFRGHPCTIWAAESIANTAWLIQHGFGLLEEYTHRYGKVHSCQTTMNAAEKVFEEKTGKTLLCHKEATPFAFAGPDEFKYDTSIDTLTAYKRYISSKPWAASNYLRDPSKKPNWL
;
A
#
# COMPACT_ATOMS: atom_id res chain seq x y z
N MET A 1 -3.25 1.58 8.53
CA MET A 1 -3.85 1.31 9.85
C MET A 1 -4.35 -0.12 10.01
N CYS A 2 -5.19 -0.65 9.11
CA CYS A 2 -5.76 -2.00 9.27
C CYS A 2 -4.76 -3.15 9.33
N ILE A 3 -3.63 -3.06 8.64
CA ILE A 3 -2.55 -4.06 8.66
C ILE A 3 -1.91 -4.10 10.03
N ARG A 4 -1.67 -2.95 10.62
CA ARG A 4 -1.16 -2.77 11.97
C ARG A 4 -2.02 -3.50 13.00
N ASP A 5 -3.34 -3.28 12.95
CA ASP A 5 -4.27 -3.86 13.93
C ASP A 5 -4.40 -5.38 13.77
N ARG A 6 -4.25 -5.88 12.57
CA ARG A 6 -4.44 -7.31 12.28
C ARG A 6 -3.20 -8.14 12.54
N TYR A 7 -2.03 -7.65 12.14
CA TYR A 7 -0.77 -8.39 12.27
C TYR A 7 -0.11 -8.21 13.63
N PHE A 8 -0.19 -7.00 14.18
CA PHE A 8 0.56 -6.64 15.37
C PHE A 8 -0.28 -6.60 16.65
N ASN A 9 -1.58 -6.87 16.55
CA ASN A 9 -2.51 -6.88 17.70
C ASN A 9 -2.32 -5.66 18.63
N TRP A 10 -2.35 -4.49 18.04
CA TRP A 10 -2.00 -3.22 18.69
C TRP A 10 -3.13 -2.66 19.54
N GLY A 11 -3.85 -3.35 20.28
CA GLY A 11 -4.83 -2.80 21.21
C GLY A 11 -5.43 -1.43 20.80
N ASN A 12 -5.87 -0.66 21.75
CA ASN A 12 -6.47 0.67 21.53
C ASN A 12 -5.46 1.81 21.31
N ASP A 13 -4.15 1.54 21.23
CA ASP A 13 -3.10 2.54 20.95
C ASP A 13 -3.09 2.91 19.45
N LEU A 14 -4.21 3.44 19.01
CA LEU A 14 -4.41 3.88 17.63
C LEU A 14 -3.53 5.11 17.35
N LEU A 15 -2.92 5.15 16.18
CA LEU A 15 -2.29 6.39 15.70
C LEU A 15 -3.33 7.51 15.73
N PRO A 16 -3.04 8.62 16.40
CA PRO A 16 -3.99 9.71 16.45
C PRO A 16 -4.19 10.33 15.07
N LYS A 17 -5.34 10.91 14.86
CA LYS A 17 -5.59 11.80 13.72
C LYS A 17 -4.67 13.02 13.82
N LYS A 18 -4.63 13.82 12.76
CA LYS A 18 -3.82 15.05 12.72
C LYS A 18 -4.14 16.05 13.85
N ASP A 19 -5.38 16.01 14.35
CA ASP A 19 -5.86 16.84 15.48
C ASP A 19 -5.60 16.20 16.86
N GLY A 20 -4.87 15.08 16.93
CA GLY A 20 -4.56 14.37 18.17
C GLY A 20 -5.68 13.44 18.65
N THR A 21 -6.85 13.44 18.02
CA THR A 21 -7.96 12.57 18.45
C THR A 21 -7.75 11.13 17.93
N PRO A 22 -8.18 10.10 18.69
CA PRO A 22 -8.09 8.72 18.22
C PRO A 22 -9.05 8.48 17.04
N TYR A 23 -8.68 7.54 16.16
CA TYR A 23 -9.62 7.03 15.17
C TYR A 23 -10.69 6.17 15.86
N ASN A 24 -11.94 6.52 15.71
CA ASN A 24 -13.12 5.94 16.37
C ASN A 24 -13.51 4.53 15.86
N THR A 25 -12.56 3.69 15.51
CA THR A 25 -12.90 2.36 15.00
C THR A 25 -12.15 1.28 15.77
N GLU A 26 -12.75 0.81 16.85
CA GLU A 26 -12.32 -0.44 17.51
C GLU A 26 -12.18 -1.61 16.52
N LYS A 27 -12.94 -1.57 15.43
CA LYS A 27 -12.94 -2.60 14.40
C LYS A 27 -11.95 -2.37 13.26
N GLY A 28 -11.27 -1.20 13.18
CA GLY A 28 -10.38 -0.82 12.08
C GLY A 28 -11.10 -0.77 10.71
N ALA A 29 -10.91 0.30 9.94
CA ALA A 29 -11.47 0.39 8.60
C ALA A 29 -10.76 -0.60 7.65
N PHE A 30 -11.49 -1.16 6.69
CA PHE A 30 -10.95 -2.03 5.63
C PHE A 30 -10.26 -3.34 6.08
N ARG A 31 -10.53 -3.85 7.27
CA ARG A 31 -9.94 -5.13 7.75
C ARG A 31 -10.23 -6.31 6.84
N GLY A 32 -11.40 -6.34 6.21
CA GLY A 32 -11.80 -7.36 5.25
C GLY A 32 -11.33 -7.13 3.81
N HIS A 33 -10.65 -6.02 3.53
CA HIS A 33 -10.18 -5.73 2.19
C HIS A 33 -9.08 -6.73 1.76
N PRO A 34 -9.13 -7.30 0.53
CA PRO A 34 -8.18 -8.32 0.10
C PRO A 34 -6.71 -7.92 0.28
N CYS A 35 -6.36 -6.69 -0.06
CA CYS A 35 -4.98 -6.20 0.11
C CYS A 35 -4.57 -6.08 1.58
N THR A 36 -5.52 -5.77 2.49
CA THR A 36 -5.24 -5.73 3.94
C THR A 36 -5.01 -7.15 4.48
N ILE A 37 -5.80 -8.11 4.03
CA ILE A 37 -5.65 -9.52 4.39
C ILE A 37 -4.29 -10.02 3.89
N TRP A 38 -4.01 -9.84 2.60
CA TRP A 38 -2.74 -10.23 1.99
C TRP A 38 -1.53 -9.62 2.72
N ALA A 39 -1.56 -8.33 3.00
CA ALA A 39 -0.45 -7.67 3.70
C ALA A 39 -0.22 -8.23 5.11
N ALA A 40 -1.27 -8.72 5.77
CA ALA A 40 -1.20 -9.32 7.10
C ALA A 40 -0.78 -10.80 7.11
N GLU A 41 -0.66 -11.45 5.95
CA GLU A 41 -0.31 -12.87 5.86
C GLU A 41 1.17 -13.15 6.15
N SER A 42 2.05 -12.19 5.87
CA SER A 42 3.48 -12.36 6.14
C SER A 42 4.19 -11.04 6.42
N ILE A 43 5.33 -11.14 7.12
CA ILE A 43 6.23 -10.01 7.36
C ILE A 43 6.71 -9.41 6.02
N ALA A 44 7.00 -10.24 5.02
CA ALA A 44 7.45 -9.81 3.70
C ALA A 44 6.38 -8.99 2.98
N ASN A 45 5.12 -9.41 3.04
CA ASN A 45 3.99 -8.67 2.44
C ASN A 45 3.79 -7.32 3.13
N THR A 46 3.88 -7.28 4.46
CA THR A 46 3.80 -6.02 5.22
C THR A 46 4.95 -5.08 4.87
N ALA A 47 6.18 -5.58 4.83
CA ALA A 47 7.36 -4.78 4.44
C ALA A 47 7.21 -4.21 3.04
N TRP A 48 6.80 -5.04 2.07
CA TRP A 48 6.58 -4.62 0.71
C TRP A 48 5.53 -3.49 0.62
N LEU A 49 4.42 -3.63 1.35
CA LEU A 49 3.37 -2.60 1.33
C LEU A 49 3.84 -1.28 1.92
N ILE A 50 4.63 -1.31 2.99
CA ILE A 50 5.20 -0.09 3.58
C ILE A 50 6.18 0.56 2.60
N GLN A 51 7.08 -0.20 1.97
CA GLN A 51 8.00 0.29 0.94
C GLN A 51 7.25 0.90 -0.24
N HIS A 52 6.20 0.23 -0.72
CA HIS A 52 5.35 0.75 -1.80
C HIS A 52 4.69 2.08 -1.41
N GLY A 53 4.24 2.20 -0.17
CA GLY A 53 3.72 3.45 0.38
C GLY A 53 4.74 4.59 0.36
N PHE A 54 6.00 4.32 0.74
CA PHE A 54 7.08 5.31 0.61
C PHE A 54 7.35 5.70 -0.83
N GLY A 55 7.40 4.74 -1.76
CA GLY A 55 7.56 5.05 -3.19
C GLY A 55 6.45 5.97 -3.73
N LEU A 56 5.19 5.79 -3.27
CA LEU A 56 4.09 6.71 -3.62
C LEU A 56 4.28 8.11 -3.01
N LEU A 57 4.84 8.22 -1.81
CA LEU A 57 5.14 9.52 -1.18
C LEU A 57 6.27 10.26 -1.90
N GLU A 58 7.31 9.54 -2.31
CA GLU A 58 8.41 10.08 -3.14
C GLU A 58 7.89 10.58 -4.47
N GLU A 59 7.07 9.79 -5.16
CA GLU A 59 6.44 10.20 -6.41
C GLU A 59 5.53 11.41 -6.25
N TYR A 60 4.79 11.50 -5.15
CA TYR A 60 3.99 12.69 -4.84
C TYR A 60 4.88 13.92 -4.66
N THR A 61 5.97 13.80 -3.91
CA THR A 61 6.92 14.89 -3.67
C THR A 61 7.57 15.33 -4.99
N HIS A 62 7.97 14.38 -5.84
CA HIS A 62 8.52 14.66 -7.16
C HIS A 62 7.54 15.46 -8.04
N ARG A 63 6.27 15.05 -8.07
CA ARG A 63 5.25 15.70 -8.93
C ARG A 63 4.80 17.06 -8.43
N TYR A 64 4.72 17.25 -7.12
CA TYR A 64 4.06 18.42 -6.52
C TYR A 64 5.01 19.33 -5.73
N GLY A 65 6.26 18.94 -5.51
CA GLY A 65 7.22 19.69 -4.69
C GLY A 65 6.80 19.83 -3.23
N LYS A 66 5.94 18.93 -2.73
CA LYS A 66 5.35 18.99 -1.38
C LYS A 66 5.41 17.64 -0.71
N VAL A 67 5.61 17.62 0.59
CA VAL A 67 5.49 16.41 1.41
C VAL A 67 4.02 16.07 1.62
N HIS A 68 3.63 14.83 1.32
CA HIS A 68 2.27 14.37 1.54
C HIS A 68 1.99 14.15 3.04
N SER A 69 0.77 14.46 3.50
CA SER A 69 0.38 14.34 4.92
C SER A 69 0.49 12.92 5.49
N CYS A 70 0.45 11.89 4.65
CA CYS A 70 0.64 10.50 5.06
C CYS A 70 2.10 10.15 5.43
N GLN A 71 3.08 11.03 5.19
CA GLN A 71 4.48 10.78 5.53
C GLN A 71 4.65 10.38 7.00
N THR A 72 4.03 11.15 7.91
CA THR A 72 4.09 10.86 9.36
C THR A 72 3.53 9.48 9.69
N THR A 73 2.42 9.09 9.05
CA THR A 73 1.79 7.78 9.26
C THR A 73 2.68 6.65 8.74
N MET A 74 3.33 6.86 7.60
CA MET A 74 4.24 5.86 7.02
C MET A 74 5.49 5.69 7.88
N ASN A 75 6.10 6.78 8.36
CA ASN A 75 7.25 6.71 9.27
C ASN A 75 6.87 5.96 10.58
N ALA A 76 5.67 6.21 11.11
CA ALA A 76 5.20 5.49 12.28
C ALA A 76 4.96 3.99 11.98
N ALA A 77 4.47 3.64 10.79
CA ALA A 77 4.27 2.26 10.38
C ALA A 77 5.60 1.50 10.27
N GLU A 78 6.64 2.13 9.68
CA GLU A 78 7.98 1.58 9.60
C GLU A 78 8.57 1.32 10.99
N LYS A 79 8.56 2.35 11.86
CA LYS A 79 9.07 2.23 13.23
C LYS A 79 8.45 1.05 13.97
N VAL A 80 7.15 0.91 13.87
CA VAL A 80 6.45 -0.20 14.53
C VAL A 80 6.76 -1.54 13.90
N PHE A 81 6.88 -1.57 12.58
CA PHE A 81 7.32 -2.77 11.90
C PHE A 81 8.68 -3.23 12.43
N GLU A 82 9.65 -2.33 12.56
CA GLU A 82 10.97 -2.63 13.12
C GLU A 82 10.91 -3.07 14.57
N GLU A 83 10.17 -2.35 15.42
CA GLU A 83 9.99 -2.70 16.84
C GLU A 83 9.36 -4.08 17.04
N LYS A 84 8.39 -4.44 16.21
CA LYS A 84 7.65 -5.72 16.37
C LYS A 84 8.34 -6.90 15.71
N THR A 85 9.09 -6.68 14.65
CA THR A 85 9.73 -7.78 13.90
C THR A 85 11.22 -7.93 14.22
N GLY A 86 11.88 -6.91 14.79
CA GLY A 86 13.32 -6.83 14.93
C GLY A 86 14.04 -6.73 13.59
N LYS A 87 13.37 -6.33 12.51
CA LYS A 87 13.89 -6.30 11.14
C LYS A 87 13.62 -4.97 10.48
N THR A 88 14.54 -4.53 9.62
CA THR A 88 14.31 -3.39 8.73
C THR A 88 13.47 -3.79 7.52
N LEU A 89 12.91 -2.82 6.81
CA LEU A 89 12.12 -3.09 5.60
C LEU A 89 12.91 -3.76 4.47
N LEU A 90 14.24 -3.68 4.48
CA LEU A 90 15.12 -4.23 3.44
C LEU A 90 15.48 -5.71 3.64
N CYS A 91 15.19 -6.29 4.80
CA CYS A 91 15.65 -7.63 5.20
C CYS A 91 14.63 -8.74 4.89
N HIS A 92 13.84 -8.63 3.80
CA HIS A 92 12.76 -9.57 3.55
C HIS A 92 12.93 -10.39 2.28
N LYS A 93 12.45 -11.64 2.38
CA LYS A 93 12.18 -12.49 1.22
C LYS A 93 11.12 -11.83 0.32
N GLU A 94 11.00 -12.31 -0.91
CA GLU A 94 9.97 -11.86 -1.83
C GLU A 94 8.56 -11.96 -1.20
N ALA A 95 7.74 -10.97 -1.47
CA ALA A 95 6.33 -11.00 -1.10
C ALA A 95 5.61 -12.11 -1.87
N THR A 96 4.57 -12.66 -1.25
CA THR A 96 3.70 -13.63 -1.91
C THR A 96 2.93 -12.97 -3.07
N PRO A 97 2.35 -13.73 -4.00
CA PRO A 97 1.51 -13.16 -5.06
C PRO A 97 0.45 -12.22 -4.51
N PHE A 98 0.30 -11.05 -5.14
CA PHE A 98 -0.59 -10.00 -4.64
C PHE A 98 -2.06 -10.39 -4.70
N ALA A 99 -2.84 -9.97 -3.70
CA ALA A 99 -4.29 -10.02 -3.80
C ALA A 99 -4.80 -9.01 -4.84
N PHE A 100 -5.74 -9.43 -5.68
CA PHE A 100 -6.41 -8.54 -6.62
C PHE A 100 -7.72 -8.00 -6.03
N ALA A 101 -7.84 -6.69 -5.94
CA ALA A 101 -9.00 -5.97 -5.43
C ALA A 101 -9.64 -5.09 -6.52
N GLY A 102 -9.69 -5.58 -7.73
CA GLY A 102 -10.29 -4.92 -8.89
C GLY A 102 -11.54 -5.66 -9.40
N PRO A 103 -12.08 -5.25 -10.56
CA PRO A 103 -13.24 -5.86 -11.17
C PRO A 103 -13.05 -7.33 -11.50
N ASP A 104 -14.15 -8.07 -11.45
CA ASP A 104 -14.16 -9.52 -11.62
C ASP A 104 -13.64 -9.98 -13.00
N GLU A 105 -13.82 -9.17 -14.04
CA GLU A 105 -13.30 -9.45 -15.39
C GLU A 105 -11.78 -9.65 -15.44
N PHE A 106 -11.03 -8.97 -14.57
CA PHE A 106 -9.58 -9.14 -14.45
C PHE A 106 -9.19 -10.14 -13.36
N LYS A 107 -10.07 -10.34 -12.37
CA LYS A 107 -9.81 -11.20 -11.22
C LYS A 107 -9.83 -12.67 -11.55
N TYR A 108 -10.72 -13.08 -12.47
CA TYR A 108 -10.94 -14.47 -12.80
C TYR A 108 -10.18 -14.96 -14.04
N ASP A 109 -9.35 -14.10 -14.65
CA ASP A 109 -8.44 -14.54 -15.72
C ASP A 109 -7.24 -15.27 -15.10
N THR A 110 -7.34 -16.58 -15.04
CA THR A 110 -6.29 -17.47 -14.50
C THR A 110 -5.06 -17.60 -15.40
N SER A 111 -5.09 -17.04 -16.61
CA SER A 111 -3.99 -17.07 -17.57
C SER A 111 -2.92 -16.00 -17.29
N ILE A 112 -3.20 -15.05 -16.40
CA ILE A 112 -2.32 -13.94 -16.08
C ILE A 112 -2.04 -13.84 -14.57
N ASP A 113 -0.87 -13.31 -14.22
CA ASP A 113 -0.58 -12.98 -12.82
C ASP A 113 -1.32 -11.71 -12.36
N THR A 114 -1.40 -11.53 -11.05
CA THR A 114 -2.10 -10.40 -10.44
C THR A 114 -1.51 -9.05 -10.86
N LEU A 115 -0.20 -8.95 -11.05
CA LEU A 115 0.45 -7.71 -11.48
C LEU A 115 0.01 -7.33 -12.90
N THR A 116 -0.06 -8.31 -13.79
CA THR A 116 -0.58 -8.14 -15.16
C THR A 116 -2.07 -7.76 -15.14
N ALA A 117 -2.87 -8.35 -14.25
CA ALA A 117 -4.26 -7.97 -14.06
C ALA A 117 -4.39 -6.49 -13.63
N TYR A 118 -3.58 -6.03 -12.68
CA TYR A 118 -3.55 -4.61 -12.30
C TYR A 118 -3.12 -3.69 -13.44
N LYS A 119 -2.08 -4.07 -14.21
CA LYS A 119 -1.65 -3.29 -15.39
C LYS A 119 -2.77 -3.15 -16.41
N ARG A 120 -3.46 -4.25 -16.76
CA ARG A 120 -4.62 -4.22 -17.68
C ARG A 120 -5.76 -3.35 -17.13
N TYR A 121 -6.07 -3.51 -15.85
CA TYR A 121 -7.09 -2.69 -15.19
C TYR A 121 -6.76 -1.20 -15.21
N ILE A 122 -5.52 -0.81 -14.91
CA ILE A 122 -5.09 0.59 -14.97
C ILE A 122 -5.13 1.10 -16.41
N SER A 123 -4.62 0.32 -17.38
CA SER A 123 -4.63 0.70 -18.80
C SER A 123 -6.04 0.90 -19.37
N SER A 124 -7.05 0.22 -18.81
CA SER A 124 -8.45 0.40 -19.22
C SER A 124 -9.05 1.75 -18.79
N LYS A 125 -8.35 2.50 -17.91
CA LYS A 125 -8.86 3.78 -17.40
C LYS A 125 -8.57 4.92 -18.38
N PRO A 126 -9.57 5.74 -18.74
CA PRO A 126 -9.39 6.83 -19.71
C PRO A 126 -8.39 7.89 -19.22
N TRP A 127 -8.18 8.01 -17.93
CA TRP A 127 -7.24 8.95 -17.32
C TRP A 127 -5.80 8.41 -17.21
N ALA A 128 -5.56 7.12 -17.45
CA ALA A 128 -4.26 6.50 -17.18
C ALA A 128 -3.11 7.20 -17.91
N ALA A 129 -3.26 7.44 -19.21
CA ALA A 129 -2.23 8.13 -20.00
C ALA A 129 -2.01 9.59 -19.55
N SER A 130 -3.07 10.29 -19.14
CA SER A 130 -2.97 11.70 -18.73
C SER A 130 -2.21 11.90 -17.41
N ASN A 131 -2.06 10.87 -16.60
CA ASN A 131 -1.29 10.94 -15.36
C ASN A 131 0.21 11.19 -15.58
N TYR A 132 0.71 10.99 -16.81
CA TYR A 132 2.13 11.17 -17.15
C TYR A 132 2.42 12.45 -17.95
N LEU A 133 1.47 13.36 -18.09
CA LEU A 133 1.66 14.62 -18.82
C LEU A 133 2.71 15.54 -18.19
N ARG A 134 2.90 15.47 -16.86
CA ARG A 134 3.93 16.27 -16.17
C ARG A 134 5.33 15.71 -16.32
N ASP A 135 5.47 14.42 -16.42
CA ASP A 135 6.74 13.73 -16.61
C ASP A 135 6.52 12.52 -17.53
N PRO A 136 6.53 12.73 -18.85
CA PRO A 136 6.34 11.65 -19.82
C PRO A 136 7.40 10.55 -19.76
N SER A 137 8.60 10.86 -19.24
CA SER A 137 9.68 9.88 -19.11
C SER A 137 9.38 8.75 -18.14
N LYS A 138 8.47 8.99 -17.20
CA LYS A 138 8.00 8.00 -16.24
C LYS A 138 6.81 7.16 -16.72
N LYS A 139 6.33 7.41 -17.94
CA LYS A 139 5.25 6.59 -18.49
C LYS A 139 5.76 5.17 -18.72
N PRO A 140 5.13 4.16 -18.10
CA PRO A 140 5.56 2.79 -18.29
C PRO A 140 5.23 2.29 -19.71
N ASN A 141 6.04 1.37 -20.22
CA ASN A 141 5.91 0.83 -21.57
C ASN A 141 4.65 -0.03 -21.80
N TRP A 142 3.96 -0.43 -20.74
CA TRP A 142 2.71 -1.19 -20.82
C TRP A 142 1.46 -0.29 -20.85
N LEU A 143 1.59 1.02 -20.82
CA LEU A 143 0.55 2.04 -20.89
C LEU A 143 0.70 2.84 -22.20
#